data_cfd54401a391546d6b7f77d41e12ddb3
#
_entry.id   cfd54401a391546d6b7f77d41e12ddb3
#
_cell.length_a   1.000
_cell.length_b   1.000
_cell.length_c   1.000
_cell.angle_alpha   90.00
_cell.angle_beta   90.00
_cell.angle_gamma   90.00
#
_symmetry.space_group_name_H-M   'P 1'
#
loop_
_entity.id
_entity.type
_entity.pdbx_description
1 polymer ?
#
loop_
_entity_poly.entity_id
_entity_poly.type
_entity_poly.pdbx_seq_one_letter_code
_entity_poly.pdbx_strand_id
1 'polypeptide(L)'
;MKKGVYKLIVLLFFALTAIHFVPNRSPIALFWIIKNKVEKKDALNWIIGKKGEVIYSGDAVRTGQESFALVKFTDASTLRVGPNAEVVVYGENKPSSAHVGGGDVSFDIQKKKEERFEFTTPTSVASIRGTKGLLSVHTDGEDFLTIIKGLVVFTNNTSKKSVEVKDGETGESKRDGSIFVRPSTQDELKKYMSMNEQVEIKQHRLEFKYEDKEGKTHKLMIEYEE
;
A
#
# COMPACT_ATOMS: atom_id res chain seq x y z
N MET A 1 -27.52 -53.44 21.49
CA MET A 1 -27.29 -52.79 20.19
C MET A 1 -27.62 -51.28 20.10
N LYS A 2 -28.37 -50.69 21.04
CA LYS A 2 -28.74 -49.23 20.91
C LYS A 2 -27.66 -48.22 21.38
N LYS A 3 -26.73 -48.61 22.27
CA LYS A 3 -25.68 -47.70 22.78
C LYS A 3 -24.54 -47.38 21.81
N GLY A 4 -24.30 -48.21 20.76
CA GLY A 4 -23.25 -47.98 19.75
C GLY A 4 -23.68 -46.94 18.70
N VAL A 5 -24.98 -46.90 18.36
CA VAL A 5 -25.50 -46.02 17.33
C VAL A 5 -25.44 -44.55 17.78
N TYR A 6 -25.72 -44.26 19.07
CA TYR A 6 -25.63 -42.91 19.60
C TYR A 6 -24.22 -42.37 19.65
N LYS A 7 -23.21 -43.20 19.90
CA LYS A 7 -21.79 -42.77 19.85
C LYS A 7 -21.36 -42.45 18.43
N LEU A 8 -21.85 -43.16 17.43
CA LEU A 8 -21.54 -42.91 16.02
C LEU A 8 -22.21 -41.61 15.53
N ILE A 9 -23.45 -41.37 15.93
CA ILE A 9 -24.20 -40.13 15.58
C ILE A 9 -23.59 -38.90 16.24
N VAL A 10 -23.13 -38.98 17.49
CA VAL A 10 -22.44 -37.85 18.16
C VAL A 10 -21.10 -37.57 17.54
N LEU A 11 -20.32 -38.60 17.12
CA LEU A 11 -19.07 -38.39 16.39
C LEU A 11 -19.29 -37.80 14.99
N LEU A 12 -20.35 -38.21 14.30
CA LEU A 12 -20.72 -37.63 12.99
C LEU A 12 -21.17 -36.15 13.12
N PHE A 13 -21.88 -35.81 14.19
CA PHE A 13 -22.31 -34.43 14.48
C PHE A 13 -21.14 -33.53 14.84
N PHE A 14 -20.12 -34.04 15.55
CA PHE A 14 -18.91 -33.29 15.86
C PHE A 14 -17.99 -33.10 14.65
N ALA A 15 -17.98 -34.01 13.69
CA ALA A 15 -17.24 -33.87 12.45
C ALA A 15 -17.88 -32.88 11.48
N LEU A 16 -19.18 -32.65 11.56
CA LEU A 16 -19.91 -31.71 10.69
C LEU A 16 -19.84 -30.25 11.15
N THR A 17 -19.37 -29.98 12.38
CA THR A 17 -19.27 -28.63 12.93
C THR A 17 -17.90 -27.98 12.71
N ALA A 18 -16.97 -28.61 12.03
CA ALA A 18 -15.77 -27.96 11.52
C ALA A 18 -16.12 -27.07 10.29
N ILE A 19 -17.14 -26.22 10.44
CA ILE A 19 -17.32 -25.09 9.55
C ILE A 19 -16.07 -24.26 9.73
N HIS A 20 -15.17 -24.32 8.76
CA HIS A 20 -14.03 -23.41 8.68
C HIS A 20 -14.62 -22.02 8.60
N PHE A 21 -14.63 -21.31 9.72
CA PHE A 21 -14.91 -19.88 9.74
C PHE A 21 -13.78 -19.19 8.98
N VAL A 22 -13.95 -19.07 7.68
CA VAL A 22 -13.09 -18.22 6.87
C VAL A 22 -13.49 -16.79 7.26
N PRO A 23 -12.65 -16.04 7.96
CA PRO A 23 -12.96 -14.66 8.28
C PRO A 23 -13.21 -13.93 6.96
N ASN A 24 -14.38 -13.32 6.84
CA ASN A 24 -14.74 -12.52 5.67
C ASN A 24 -13.90 -11.23 5.71
N ARG A 25 -12.68 -11.28 5.14
CA ARG A 25 -11.75 -10.15 5.07
C ARG A 25 -12.08 -9.33 3.82
N SER A 26 -12.40 -8.06 4.01
CA SER A 26 -12.63 -7.16 2.88
C SER A 26 -11.31 -6.77 2.24
N PRO A 27 -11.18 -6.82 0.89
CA PRO A 27 -9.99 -6.35 0.21
C PRO A 27 -9.86 -4.84 0.35
N ILE A 28 -8.67 -4.36 0.70
CA ILE A 28 -8.37 -2.93 0.88
C ILE A 28 -7.56 -2.34 -0.25
N ALA A 29 -6.78 -3.18 -0.93
CA ALA A 29 -5.92 -2.79 -2.03
C ALA A 29 -5.65 -3.98 -2.96
N LEU A 30 -4.91 -3.73 -4.04
CA LEU A 30 -4.39 -4.77 -4.92
C LEU A 30 -3.01 -4.40 -5.46
N PHE A 31 -2.25 -5.39 -5.91
CA PHE A 31 -1.04 -5.16 -6.69
C PHE A 31 -1.40 -4.69 -8.09
N TRP A 32 -1.16 -3.41 -8.39
CA TRP A 32 -1.40 -2.85 -9.71
C TRP A 32 -0.24 -3.12 -10.67
N ILE A 33 1.00 -2.98 -10.18
CA ILE A 33 2.23 -3.29 -10.91
C ILE A 33 3.17 -4.04 -9.97
N ILE A 34 3.86 -5.02 -10.54
CA ILE A 34 4.93 -5.77 -9.89
C ILE A 34 6.13 -5.83 -10.83
N LYS A 35 7.32 -5.56 -10.31
CA LYS A 35 8.60 -5.74 -10.99
C LYS A 35 9.50 -6.63 -10.14
N ASN A 36 10.03 -7.68 -10.75
CA ASN A 36 10.94 -8.64 -10.14
C ASN A 36 10.34 -9.36 -8.92
N LYS A 37 11.08 -9.48 -7.81
CA LYS A 37 10.71 -10.26 -6.63
C LYS A 37 9.87 -9.41 -5.67
N VAL A 38 8.56 -9.65 -5.64
CA VAL A 38 7.62 -9.09 -4.66
C VAL A 38 6.95 -10.26 -3.96
N GLU A 39 6.87 -10.19 -2.65
CA GLU A 39 6.21 -11.20 -1.83
C GLU A 39 5.14 -10.54 -0.96
N LYS A 40 4.05 -11.24 -0.76
CA LYS A 40 2.97 -10.89 0.16
C LYS A 40 2.93 -11.89 1.30
N LYS A 41 2.76 -11.43 2.52
CA LYS A 41 2.50 -12.28 3.68
C LYS A 41 1.02 -12.20 4.00
N ASP A 42 0.30 -13.28 3.76
CA ASP A 42 -0.98 -13.50 4.39
C ASP A 42 -0.76 -14.14 5.77
N ALA A 43 -1.70 -14.07 6.66
CA ALA A 43 -1.63 -14.48 8.07
C ALA A 43 -0.40 -15.32 8.52
N LEU A 44 0.13 -16.26 7.72
CA LEU A 44 1.16 -17.23 8.12
C LEU A 44 2.38 -17.28 7.20
N ASN A 45 2.22 -17.08 5.88
CA ASN A 45 3.27 -17.42 4.92
C ASN A 45 3.58 -16.26 3.97
N TRP A 46 4.86 -16.16 3.58
CA TRP A 46 5.28 -15.34 2.46
C TRP A 46 5.03 -16.09 1.15
N ILE A 47 4.26 -15.51 0.26
CA ILE A 47 3.95 -16.03 -1.08
C ILE A 47 4.38 -15.02 -2.14
N ILE A 48 4.69 -15.50 -3.33
CA ILE A 48 5.02 -14.62 -4.46
C ILE A 48 3.77 -13.83 -4.84
N GLY A 49 3.87 -12.51 -4.79
CA GLY A 49 2.80 -11.59 -5.20
C GLY A 49 2.59 -11.60 -6.71
N LYS A 50 1.36 -11.41 -7.14
CA LYS A 50 0.97 -11.36 -8.55
C LYS A 50 0.21 -10.08 -8.87
N LYS A 51 0.38 -9.54 -10.09
CA LYS A 51 -0.43 -8.41 -10.58
C LYS A 51 -1.92 -8.76 -10.49
N GLY A 52 -2.74 -7.85 -9.98
CA GLY A 52 -4.17 -8.05 -9.75
C GLY A 52 -4.52 -8.81 -8.47
N GLU A 53 -3.53 -9.34 -7.75
CA GLU A 53 -3.79 -10.03 -6.49
C GLU A 53 -4.24 -9.03 -5.42
N VAL A 54 -5.29 -9.38 -4.70
CA VAL A 54 -5.86 -8.55 -3.63
C VAL A 54 -5.01 -8.58 -2.37
N ILE A 55 -5.01 -7.45 -1.67
CA ILE A 55 -4.33 -7.23 -0.40
C ILE A 55 -5.40 -6.93 0.64
N TYR A 56 -5.33 -7.63 1.76
CA TYR A 56 -6.25 -7.47 2.88
C TYR A 56 -5.60 -6.67 4.02
N SER A 57 -6.42 -6.17 4.91
CA SER A 57 -5.94 -5.53 6.14
C SER A 57 -5.06 -6.47 6.96
N GLY A 58 -3.86 -6.00 7.32
CA GLY A 58 -2.84 -6.77 8.02
C GLY A 58 -1.90 -7.58 7.13
N ASP A 59 -2.10 -7.61 5.80
CA ASP A 59 -1.14 -8.22 4.90
C ASP A 59 0.14 -7.38 4.82
N ALA A 60 1.29 -8.05 4.80
CA ALA A 60 2.58 -7.42 4.57
C ALA A 60 3.04 -7.62 3.13
N VAL A 61 3.69 -6.60 2.59
CA VAL A 61 4.33 -6.61 1.26
C VAL A 61 5.81 -6.37 1.47
N ARG A 62 6.66 -7.21 0.87
CA ARG A 62 8.10 -6.96 0.81
C ARG A 62 8.62 -7.10 -0.62
N THR A 63 9.65 -6.33 -0.91
CA THR A 63 10.33 -6.29 -2.20
C THR A 63 11.76 -6.75 -2.05
N GLY A 64 12.29 -7.42 -3.06
CA GLY A 64 13.70 -7.75 -3.14
C GLY A 64 14.55 -6.62 -3.72
N GLN A 65 15.82 -6.93 -3.99
CA GLN A 65 16.73 -6.03 -4.70
C GLN A 65 16.19 -5.75 -6.11
N GLU A 66 16.30 -4.49 -6.59
CA GLU A 66 15.79 -4.04 -7.90
C GLU A 66 14.32 -4.35 -8.17
N SER A 67 13.56 -4.56 -7.09
CA SER A 67 12.15 -4.93 -7.14
C SER A 67 11.26 -3.73 -6.80
N PHE A 68 10.01 -3.81 -7.24
CA PHE A 68 9.07 -2.71 -7.07
C PHE A 68 7.64 -3.24 -7.05
N ALA A 69 6.80 -2.67 -6.21
CA ALA A 69 5.37 -2.92 -6.21
C ALA A 69 4.57 -1.60 -6.19
N LEU A 70 3.61 -1.45 -7.10
CA LEU A 70 2.58 -0.43 -6.99
C LEU A 70 1.34 -1.07 -6.36
N VAL A 71 1.02 -0.65 -5.16
CA VAL A 71 -0.18 -1.02 -4.41
C VAL A 71 -1.22 0.07 -4.60
N LYS A 72 -2.38 -0.29 -5.16
CA LYS A 72 -3.51 0.63 -5.38
C LYS A 72 -4.63 0.28 -4.41
N PHE A 73 -5.03 1.24 -3.59
CA PHE A 73 -6.12 1.11 -2.64
C PHE A 73 -7.48 1.30 -3.31
N THR A 74 -8.53 0.81 -2.66
CA THR A 74 -9.93 0.96 -3.11
C THR A 74 -10.39 2.42 -3.23
N ASP A 75 -9.70 3.34 -2.57
CA ASP A 75 -9.96 4.78 -2.60
C ASP A 75 -9.13 5.53 -3.64
N ALA A 76 -8.46 4.80 -4.53
CA ALA A 76 -7.53 5.30 -5.52
C ALA A 76 -6.21 5.89 -4.96
N SER A 77 -5.97 5.84 -3.64
CA SER A 77 -4.64 6.10 -3.08
C SER A 77 -3.64 5.05 -3.57
N THR A 78 -2.38 5.43 -3.70
CA THR A 78 -1.33 4.52 -4.17
C THR A 78 -0.11 4.57 -3.27
N LEU A 79 0.49 3.40 -3.06
CA LEU A 79 1.82 3.25 -2.48
C LEU A 79 2.73 2.58 -3.49
N ARG A 80 3.92 3.13 -3.67
CA ARG A 80 4.99 2.54 -4.48
C ARG A 80 6.07 2.06 -3.53
N VAL A 81 6.16 0.76 -3.36
CA VAL A 81 7.12 0.09 -2.49
C VAL A 81 8.40 -0.13 -3.29
N GLY A 82 9.45 0.58 -2.93
CA GLY A 82 10.76 0.52 -3.60
C GLY A 82 11.54 -0.75 -3.27
N PRO A 83 12.80 -0.86 -3.76
CA PRO A 83 13.64 -2.02 -3.49
C PRO A 83 13.93 -2.24 -1.99
N ASN A 84 14.03 -3.50 -1.57
CA ASN A 84 14.36 -3.92 -0.20
C ASN A 84 13.49 -3.26 0.87
N ALA A 85 12.23 -3.01 0.58
CA ALA A 85 11.28 -2.40 1.49
C ALA A 85 10.28 -3.42 2.04
N GLU A 86 9.75 -3.13 3.25
CA GLU A 86 8.69 -3.93 3.86
C GLU A 86 7.60 -2.99 4.40
N VAL A 87 6.34 -3.28 4.03
CA VAL A 87 5.18 -2.48 4.39
C VAL A 87 4.03 -3.40 4.79
N VAL A 88 3.40 -3.12 5.94
CA VAL A 88 2.13 -3.75 6.35
C VAL A 88 1.01 -2.74 6.16
N VAL A 89 -0.07 -3.13 5.48
CA VAL A 89 -1.18 -2.22 5.18
C VAL A 89 -2.43 -2.55 5.98
N TYR A 90 -3.14 -1.51 6.44
CA TYR A 90 -4.37 -1.62 7.22
C TYR A 90 -5.44 -0.71 6.63
N GLY A 91 -6.69 -1.15 6.59
CA GLY A 91 -7.77 -0.38 5.97
C GLY A 91 -9.18 -0.66 6.49
N GLU A 92 -9.37 -1.64 7.36
CA GLU A 92 -10.71 -1.99 7.91
C GLU A 92 -11.13 -1.04 9.03
N ASN A 93 -10.17 -0.53 9.79
CA ASN A 93 -10.37 0.48 10.81
C ASN A 93 -9.89 1.82 10.29
N LYS A 94 -10.70 2.86 10.48
CA LYS A 94 -10.30 4.23 10.13
C LYS A 94 -9.47 4.84 11.27
N PRO A 95 -8.37 5.50 10.97
CA PRO A 95 -7.80 5.80 9.65
C PRO A 95 -7.15 4.59 8.97
N SER A 96 -7.19 4.54 7.63
CA SER A 96 -6.34 3.62 6.87
C SER A 96 -4.88 3.91 7.16
N SER A 97 -4.04 2.90 7.24
CA SER A 97 -2.64 3.09 7.61
C SER A 97 -1.70 2.11 6.92
N ALA A 98 -0.43 2.46 6.92
CA ALA A 98 0.66 1.57 6.52
C ALA A 98 1.80 1.65 7.53
N HIS A 99 2.28 0.50 7.97
CA HIS A 99 3.50 0.40 8.77
C HIS A 99 4.66 0.10 7.84
N VAL A 100 5.64 1.01 7.79
CA VAL A 100 6.87 0.84 6.99
C VAL A 100 7.97 0.39 7.93
N GLY A 101 8.39 -0.86 7.79
CA GLY A 101 9.45 -1.45 8.60
C GLY A 101 10.86 -1.07 8.13
N GLY A 102 11.00 -0.71 6.86
CA GLY A 102 12.25 -0.25 6.25
C GLY A 102 12.12 -0.05 4.76
N GLY A 103 13.06 0.70 4.18
CA GLY A 103 13.13 1.00 2.76
C GLY A 103 12.38 2.27 2.37
N ASP A 104 12.18 2.43 1.06
CA ASP A 104 11.59 3.62 0.46
C ASP A 104 10.16 3.34 0.01
N VAL A 105 9.22 4.22 0.38
CA VAL A 105 7.83 4.15 -0.06
C VAL A 105 7.39 5.53 -0.55
N SER A 106 7.15 5.67 -1.86
CA SER A 106 6.49 6.87 -2.36
C SER A 106 4.96 6.70 -2.33
N PHE A 107 4.25 7.78 -2.15
CA PHE A 107 2.81 7.73 -1.95
C PHE A 107 2.09 8.88 -2.65
N ASP A 108 0.86 8.60 -3.07
CA ASP A 108 -0.13 9.57 -3.53
C ASP A 108 -1.45 9.25 -2.80
N ILE A 109 -1.72 9.97 -1.71
CA ILE A 109 -2.89 9.74 -0.87
C ILE A 109 -4.00 10.69 -1.29
N GLN A 110 -5.18 10.14 -1.62
CA GLN A 110 -6.31 10.91 -2.05
C GLN A 110 -6.94 11.71 -0.89
N LYS A 111 -7.38 12.93 -1.21
CA LYS A 111 -8.02 13.79 -0.22
C LYS A 111 -9.47 13.37 -0.01
N LYS A 112 -9.79 12.85 1.16
CA LYS A 112 -11.17 12.57 1.59
C LYS A 112 -11.61 13.52 2.69
N LYS A 113 -12.94 13.75 2.79
CA LYS A 113 -13.50 14.83 3.62
C LYS A 113 -13.17 14.70 5.12
N GLU A 114 -13.11 13.49 5.66
CA GLU A 114 -12.90 13.23 7.10
C GLU A 114 -11.89 12.12 7.38
N GLU A 115 -11.26 11.55 6.34
CA GLU A 115 -10.34 10.43 6.49
C GLU A 115 -8.90 10.90 6.37
N ARG A 116 -8.07 10.45 7.29
CA ARG A 116 -6.62 10.58 7.23
C ARG A 116 -6.02 9.23 6.86
N PHE A 117 -4.85 9.25 6.32
CA PHE A 117 -4.01 8.08 6.17
C PHE A 117 -2.82 8.23 7.12
N GLU A 118 -2.43 7.16 7.81
CA GLU A 118 -1.29 7.22 8.72
C GLU A 118 -0.17 6.29 8.24
N PHE A 119 1.03 6.84 8.10
CA PHE A 119 2.23 6.03 8.07
C PHE A 119 2.79 5.92 9.47
N THR A 120 3.11 4.70 9.87
CA THR A 120 3.86 4.41 11.09
C THR A 120 5.18 3.75 10.74
N THR A 121 6.22 4.10 11.48
CA THR A 121 7.54 3.50 11.39
C THR A 121 8.01 3.13 12.80
N PRO A 122 9.14 2.45 12.98
CA PRO A 122 9.72 2.28 14.30
C PRO A 122 10.01 3.60 15.02
N THR A 123 10.28 4.68 14.29
CA THR A 123 10.78 5.96 14.86
C THR A 123 9.74 7.08 14.82
N SER A 124 8.75 7.00 13.94
CA SER A 124 7.82 8.12 13.69
C SER A 124 6.40 7.73 13.28
N VAL A 125 5.52 8.72 13.30
CA VAL A 125 4.17 8.67 12.73
C VAL A 125 3.96 9.88 11.83
N ALA A 126 3.48 9.66 10.60
CA ALA A 126 3.08 10.71 9.67
C ALA A 126 1.56 10.64 9.42
N SER A 127 0.84 11.72 9.74
CA SER A 127 -0.60 11.84 9.51
C SER A 127 -0.87 12.67 8.24
N ILE A 128 -1.46 12.02 7.25
CA ILE A 128 -1.52 12.47 5.85
C ILE A 128 -2.96 12.70 5.38
N ARG A 129 -3.16 13.76 4.59
CA ARG A 129 -4.45 14.02 3.96
C ARG A 129 -4.29 14.71 2.61
N GLY A 130 -4.44 13.97 1.52
CA GLY A 130 -4.35 14.53 0.17
C GLY A 130 -2.93 15.01 -0.16
N THR A 131 -1.95 14.14 0.01
CA THR A 131 -0.52 14.49 -0.05
C THR A 131 0.22 13.50 -0.93
N LYS A 132 1.22 13.99 -1.65
CA LYS A 132 2.20 13.21 -2.40
C LYS A 132 3.58 13.38 -1.77
N GLY A 133 4.31 12.28 -1.62
CA GLY A 133 5.63 12.32 -1.02
C GLY A 133 6.37 10.99 -1.04
N LEU A 134 7.49 10.98 -0.35
CA LEU A 134 8.38 9.85 -0.16
C LEU A 134 8.68 9.68 1.33
N LEU A 135 8.49 8.49 1.85
CA LEU A 135 8.94 8.09 3.17
C LEU A 135 10.12 7.13 3.00
N SER A 136 11.28 7.51 3.51
CA SER A 136 12.49 6.69 3.57
C SER A 136 12.74 6.29 5.01
N VAL A 137 12.72 4.99 5.30
CA VAL A 137 12.91 4.41 6.64
C VAL A 137 14.22 3.64 6.65
N HIS A 138 15.17 4.12 7.42
CA HIS A 138 16.50 3.55 7.51
C HIS A 138 16.63 2.61 8.72
N THR A 139 17.47 1.59 8.58
CA THR A 139 17.69 0.57 9.63
C THR A 139 18.42 1.11 10.87
N ASP A 140 19.14 2.22 10.74
CA ASP A 140 19.79 2.94 11.84
C ASP A 140 18.81 3.69 12.75
N GLY A 141 17.54 3.83 12.29
CA GLY A 141 16.45 4.50 12.99
C GLY A 141 16.34 5.99 12.66
N GLU A 142 16.72 6.35 11.45
CA GLU A 142 16.45 7.65 10.87
C GLU A 142 15.36 7.53 9.83
N ASP A 143 14.31 8.35 9.94
CA ASP A 143 13.22 8.45 8.98
C ASP A 143 13.26 9.81 8.29
N PHE A 144 13.06 9.80 6.97
CA PHE A 144 12.99 11.00 6.15
C PHE A 144 11.65 11.04 5.43
N LEU A 145 10.88 12.09 5.67
CA LEU A 145 9.59 12.32 5.04
C LEU A 145 9.68 13.53 4.10
N THR A 146 9.82 13.28 2.81
CA THR A 146 9.89 14.30 1.76
C THR A 146 8.51 14.56 1.19
N ILE A 147 8.03 15.81 1.24
CA ILE A 147 6.72 16.20 0.73
C ILE A 147 6.85 16.91 -0.61
N ILE A 148 6.19 16.36 -1.63
CA ILE A 148 6.14 16.94 -2.98
C ILE A 148 4.94 17.86 -3.12
N LYS A 149 3.82 17.47 -2.52
CA LYS A 149 2.58 18.26 -2.54
C LYS A 149 1.73 17.96 -1.30
N GLY A 150 1.34 19.00 -0.59
CA GLY A 150 0.44 18.93 0.56
C GLY A 150 1.13 19.31 1.87
N LEU A 151 0.55 18.89 2.96
CA LEU A 151 1.04 19.15 4.32
C LEU A 151 0.88 17.88 5.16
N VAL A 152 1.89 17.56 5.94
CA VAL A 152 1.90 16.40 6.84
C VAL A 152 2.31 16.81 8.24
N VAL A 153 1.62 16.30 9.25
CA VAL A 153 2.09 16.34 10.64
C VAL A 153 2.95 15.10 10.86
N PHE A 154 4.22 15.33 11.15
CA PHE A 154 5.23 14.31 11.38
C PHE A 154 5.64 14.30 12.84
N THR A 155 5.48 13.17 13.52
CA THR A 155 5.64 13.03 14.97
C THR A 155 6.70 12.00 15.28
N ASN A 156 7.67 12.34 16.13
CA ASN A 156 8.67 11.39 16.63
C ASN A 156 8.08 10.52 17.76
N ASN A 157 8.29 9.21 17.69
CA ASN A 157 7.73 8.24 18.65
C ASN A 157 8.36 8.33 20.04
N THR A 158 9.61 8.75 20.15
CA THR A 158 10.35 8.86 21.42
C THR A 158 10.00 10.15 22.14
N SER A 159 10.21 11.29 21.51
CA SER A 159 10.01 12.61 22.12
C SER A 159 8.57 13.08 22.14
N LYS A 160 7.68 12.46 21.34
CA LYS A 160 6.29 12.89 21.07
C LYS A 160 6.17 14.30 20.49
N LYS A 161 7.29 14.89 20.06
CA LYS A 161 7.29 16.17 19.35
C LYS A 161 6.83 15.99 17.94
N SER A 162 6.11 16.99 17.42
CA SER A 162 5.60 17.03 16.05
C SER A 162 6.10 18.25 15.32
N VAL A 163 6.28 18.09 14.00
CA VAL A 163 6.58 19.16 13.06
C VAL A 163 5.62 19.10 11.89
N GLU A 164 5.36 20.24 11.25
CA GLU A 164 4.65 20.28 9.97
C GLU A 164 5.68 20.26 8.84
N VAL A 165 5.50 19.34 7.89
CA VAL A 165 6.31 19.23 6.67
C VAL A 165 5.45 19.61 5.49
N LYS A 166 5.90 20.58 4.68
CA LYS A 166 5.16 21.18 3.56
C LYS A 166 5.81 20.83 2.22
N ASP A 167 5.19 21.34 1.14
CA ASP A 167 5.70 21.21 -0.22
C ASP A 167 7.19 21.62 -0.31
N GLY A 168 8.03 20.73 -0.85
CA GLY A 168 9.46 20.96 -1.02
C GLY A 168 10.30 20.83 0.25
N GLU A 169 9.72 20.35 1.33
CA GLU A 169 10.42 20.13 2.60
C GLU A 169 10.57 18.64 2.90
N THR A 170 11.60 18.32 3.68
CA THR A 170 11.86 17.01 4.27
C THR A 170 11.87 17.11 5.79
N GLY A 171 11.00 16.34 6.44
CA GLY A 171 11.05 16.11 7.88
C GLY A 171 12.02 14.96 8.18
N GLU A 172 12.88 15.16 9.15
CA GLU A 172 13.80 14.14 9.68
C GLU A 172 13.40 13.78 11.11
N SER A 173 13.29 12.48 11.39
CA SER A 173 12.99 11.96 12.72
C SER A 173 14.01 10.89 13.09
N LYS A 174 14.61 11.03 14.27
CA LYS A 174 15.68 10.14 14.73
C LYS A 174 15.27 9.37 15.98
N ARG A 175 15.90 8.22 16.19
CA ARG A 175 15.65 7.35 17.36
C ARG A 175 15.91 8.03 18.70
N ASP A 176 16.83 9.00 18.76
CA ASP A 176 17.13 9.77 19.96
C ASP A 176 16.04 10.78 20.37
N GLY A 177 14.97 10.89 19.57
CA GLY A 177 13.86 11.82 19.78
C GLY A 177 14.01 13.15 19.05
N SER A 178 15.09 13.36 18.32
CA SER A 178 15.27 14.55 17.47
C SER A 178 14.28 14.52 16.31
N ILE A 179 13.64 15.65 16.05
CA ILE A 179 12.79 15.86 14.86
C ILE A 179 12.92 17.30 14.41
N PHE A 180 13.12 17.51 13.10
CA PHE A 180 13.25 18.81 12.49
C PHE A 180 12.86 18.79 11.02
N VAL A 181 12.74 19.97 10.41
CA VAL A 181 12.36 20.16 8.99
C VAL A 181 13.44 20.98 8.30
N ARG A 182 13.73 20.61 7.06
CA ARG A 182 14.64 21.34 6.17
C ARG A 182 14.11 21.32 4.72
N PRO A 183 14.61 22.16 3.82
CA PRO A 183 14.37 22.01 2.39
C PRO A 183 14.79 20.62 1.91
N SER A 184 14.01 20.04 0.99
CA SER A 184 14.36 18.76 0.35
C SER A 184 15.60 18.88 -0.50
N THR A 185 16.45 17.86 -0.47
CA THR A 185 17.63 17.77 -1.32
C THR A 185 17.24 17.33 -2.76
N GLN A 186 18.12 17.64 -3.72
CA GLN A 186 17.93 17.20 -5.10
C GLN A 186 17.88 15.66 -5.23
N ASP A 187 18.60 14.94 -4.38
CA ASP A 187 18.65 13.47 -4.41
C ASP A 187 17.34 12.86 -3.89
N GLU A 188 16.72 13.44 -2.85
CA GLU A 188 15.39 13.04 -2.37
C GLU A 188 14.32 13.27 -3.45
N LEU A 189 14.36 14.42 -4.12
CA LEU A 189 13.45 14.72 -5.22
C LEU A 189 13.65 13.78 -6.42
N LYS A 190 14.90 13.51 -6.81
CA LYS A 190 15.22 12.54 -7.86
C LYS A 190 14.77 11.14 -7.48
N LYS A 191 14.98 10.71 -6.24
CA LYS A 191 14.51 9.41 -5.74
C LYS A 191 12.99 9.28 -5.88
N TYR A 192 12.23 10.29 -5.44
CA TYR A 192 10.79 10.33 -5.64
C TYR A 192 10.41 10.22 -7.12
N MET A 193 11.04 11.00 -8.01
CA MET A 193 10.78 10.98 -9.45
C MET A 193 11.05 9.60 -10.03
N SER A 194 12.22 9.00 -9.76
CA SER A 194 12.59 7.68 -10.28
C SER A 194 11.63 6.58 -9.87
N MET A 195 11.11 6.62 -8.65
CA MET A 195 10.08 5.67 -8.19
C MET A 195 8.74 5.86 -8.91
N ASN A 196 8.45 7.07 -9.39
CA ASN A 196 7.20 7.37 -10.09
C ASN A 196 7.32 7.14 -11.61
N GLU A 197 8.49 7.38 -12.21
CA GLU A 197 8.77 7.12 -13.63
C GLU A 197 8.76 5.62 -13.98
N GLN A 198 9.06 4.74 -13.04
CA GLN A 198 8.99 3.28 -13.25
C GLN A 198 7.56 2.79 -13.56
N VAL A 199 6.59 3.67 -13.50
CA VAL A 199 5.16 3.43 -13.68
C VAL A 199 4.62 4.21 -14.88
N GLU A 200 5.39 4.38 -15.96
CA GLU A 200 4.78 4.72 -17.23
C GLU A 200 3.90 3.56 -17.67
N ILE A 201 2.63 3.66 -17.32
CA ILE A 201 1.57 2.81 -17.86
C ILE A 201 1.49 3.15 -19.32
N LYS A 202 1.95 2.26 -20.18
CA LYS A 202 1.71 2.38 -21.62
C LYS A 202 0.20 2.25 -21.81
N GLN A 203 -0.46 3.39 -21.93
CA GLN A 203 -1.87 3.41 -22.34
C GLN A 203 -1.92 2.98 -23.81
N HIS A 204 -2.44 1.81 -24.04
CA HIS A 204 -2.74 1.33 -25.38
C HIS A 204 -4.15 1.74 -25.73
N ARG A 205 -4.29 2.36 -26.89
CA ARG A 205 -5.58 2.76 -27.44
C ARG A 205 -5.91 1.84 -28.60
N LEU A 206 -7.00 1.09 -28.47
CA LEU A 206 -7.58 0.31 -29.57
C LEU A 206 -8.79 1.08 -30.16
N GLU A 207 -8.73 1.35 -31.46
CA GLU A 207 -9.83 1.93 -32.19
C GLU A 207 -10.53 0.82 -32.99
N PHE A 208 -11.78 0.55 -32.66
CA PHE A 208 -12.65 -0.35 -33.43
C PHE A 208 -13.62 0.48 -34.25
N LYS A 209 -13.73 0.17 -35.54
CA LYS A 209 -14.76 0.71 -36.41
C LYS A 209 -15.77 -0.39 -36.65
N TYR A 210 -17.04 -0.10 -36.44
CA TYR A 210 -18.10 -1.00 -36.77
C TYR A 210 -19.24 -0.26 -37.53
N GLU A 211 -19.96 -0.96 -38.41
CA GLU A 211 -21.12 -0.41 -39.08
C GLU A 211 -22.38 -0.91 -38.37
N ASP A 212 -23.32 -0.01 -38.15
CA ASP A 212 -24.64 -0.39 -37.64
C ASP A 212 -25.52 -0.96 -38.78
N LYS A 213 -26.73 -1.40 -38.41
CA LYS A 213 -27.69 -1.99 -39.37
C LYS A 213 -28.15 -1.01 -40.45
N GLU A 214 -27.89 0.28 -40.30
CA GLU A 214 -28.24 1.35 -41.25
C GLU A 214 -27.04 1.74 -42.12
N GLY A 215 -25.91 1.03 -42.02
CA GLY A 215 -24.68 1.26 -42.79
C GLY A 215 -23.85 2.44 -42.29
N LYS A 216 -24.09 2.97 -41.08
CA LYS A 216 -23.37 4.07 -40.52
C LYS A 216 -22.17 3.57 -39.71
N THR A 217 -20.98 4.12 -40.01
CA THR A 217 -19.75 3.77 -39.32
C THR A 217 -19.66 4.46 -37.95
N HIS A 218 -19.44 3.68 -36.91
CA HIS A 218 -19.20 4.12 -35.56
C HIS A 218 -17.77 3.76 -35.17
N LYS A 219 -17.21 4.55 -34.22
CA LYS A 219 -15.89 4.30 -33.63
C LYS A 219 -16.07 4.00 -32.15
N LEU A 220 -15.54 2.86 -31.71
CA LEU A 220 -15.38 2.52 -30.30
C LEU A 220 -13.89 2.63 -29.95
N MET A 221 -13.55 3.47 -28.97
CA MET A 221 -12.21 3.57 -28.44
C MET A 221 -12.15 2.86 -27.10
N ILE A 222 -11.24 1.90 -26.98
CA ILE A 222 -10.95 1.20 -25.73
C ILE A 222 -9.53 1.59 -25.32
N GLU A 223 -9.41 2.24 -24.17
CA GLU A 223 -8.13 2.50 -23.52
C GLU A 223 -7.89 1.38 -22.51
N TYR A 224 -6.77 0.69 -22.65
CA TYR A 224 -6.36 -0.34 -21.69
C TYR A 224 -4.90 -0.12 -21.28
N GLU A 225 -4.59 -0.55 -20.08
CA GLU A 225 -3.29 -0.44 -19.46
C GLU A 225 -2.64 -1.85 -19.43
N GLU A 226 -1.41 -1.94 -19.84
CA GLU A 226 -0.63 -3.19 -19.84
C GLU A 226 0.38 -3.23 -18.67
#